data_03c291e9b473d8bedad68bcd6f109b21
#
_entry.id   03c291e9b473d8bedad68bcd6f109b21
#
_cell.length_a   1.000
_cell.length_b   1.000
_cell.length_c   1.000
_cell.angle_alpha   90.00
_cell.angle_beta   90.00
_cell.angle_gamma   90.00
#
_symmetry.space_group_name_H-M   'P 1'
#
loop_
_entity.id
_entity.type
_entity.pdbx_description
1 polymer ?
#
loop_
_entity_poly.entity_id
_entity_poly.type
_entity_poly.pdbx_seq_one_letter_code
_entity_poly.pdbx_strand_id
1 'polypeptide(L)'
;GYMPIIVKQISSPLNATEQEVISTALKKLGSASKHAIDCEIHKSSLDARKRNDIHFVHSVFVTLDSADLEKKLCEKNTSLTYVERSVYKPVISTEKAEGKVVIAGFGPAGMFAGLALAEQGYRPIILERGSSMEKRTASVQKFWLTGELDTNCNVQFGEGGAGTFSDGKLTTRIKDPLCRYVLERFVDFGAPKEILTKAKPHIGTDNLRNIVTAIRKRIMELGGEVRFDTALTDLAIANGKVQTISAGDKNEKVSALILAIGPVSYTHLTLPTI
;
A
#
# COMPACT_ATOMS: atom_id res chain seq x y z
N GLY A 1 -11.01 6.77 22.57
CA GLY A 1 -10.01 5.76 22.13
C GLY A 1 -8.67 6.07 22.79
N TYR A 2 -7.96 5.06 23.19
CA TYR A 2 -6.61 5.24 23.73
C TYR A 2 -5.72 5.79 22.61
N MET A 3 -4.94 6.82 22.92
CA MET A 3 -4.04 7.44 21.97
C MET A 3 -2.60 7.17 22.42
N PRO A 4 -1.81 6.36 21.68
CA PRO A 4 -0.48 6.01 22.11
C PRO A 4 0.46 7.22 22.13
N ILE A 5 1.41 7.18 23.03
CA ILE A 5 2.56 8.08 23.02
C ILE A 5 3.69 7.45 22.21
N ILE A 6 4.48 8.27 21.52
CA ILE A 6 5.73 7.84 20.90
C ILE A 6 6.90 8.16 21.81
N VAL A 7 7.60 7.12 22.23
CA VAL A 7 8.91 7.24 22.91
C VAL A 7 10.00 7.20 21.85
N LYS A 8 10.72 8.32 21.68
CA LYS A 8 11.73 8.48 20.64
C LYS A 8 13.16 8.22 21.14
N GLN A 9 14.10 8.12 20.19
CA GLN A 9 15.53 8.01 20.46
C GLN A 9 15.89 6.79 21.34
N ILE A 10 15.36 5.63 21.00
CA ILE A 10 15.70 4.36 21.63
C ILE A 10 16.84 3.74 20.83
N SER A 11 18.07 3.85 21.30
CA SER A 11 19.23 3.21 20.65
C SER A 11 19.33 1.75 21.07
N SER A 12 19.67 0.88 20.13
CA SER A 12 19.93 -0.53 20.40
C SER A 12 21.06 -1.09 19.54
N PRO A 13 21.81 -2.10 19.99
CA PRO A 13 22.74 -2.82 19.13
C PRO A 13 22.01 -3.52 17.98
N LEU A 14 22.76 -3.94 16.95
CA LEU A 14 22.21 -4.52 15.72
C LEU A 14 21.47 -5.85 15.95
N ASN A 15 21.82 -6.57 17.00
CA ASN A 15 21.26 -7.87 17.38
C ASN A 15 20.22 -7.80 18.49
N ALA A 16 19.78 -6.60 18.90
CA ALA A 16 18.78 -6.45 19.94
C ALA A 16 17.43 -7.04 19.50
N THR A 17 16.78 -7.71 20.43
CA THR A 17 15.43 -8.22 20.28
C THR A 17 14.40 -7.10 20.39
N GLU A 18 13.20 -7.31 19.87
CA GLU A 18 12.07 -6.38 20.03
C GLU A 18 11.75 -6.11 21.51
N GLN A 19 11.81 -7.14 22.35
CA GLN A 19 11.55 -7.03 23.77
C GLN A 19 12.57 -6.14 24.49
N GLU A 20 13.85 -6.21 24.12
CA GLU A 20 14.89 -5.36 24.68
C GLU A 20 14.69 -3.88 24.29
N VAL A 21 14.26 -3.62 23.04
CA VAL A 21 13.92 -2.27 22.59
C VAL A 21 12.72 -1.72 23.34
N ILE A 22 11.65 -2.50 23.50
CA ILE A 22 10.44 -2.13 24.25
C ILE A 22 10.80 -1.90 25.73
N SER A 23 11.58 -2.78 26.35
CA SER A 23 12.05 -2.61 27.73
C SER A 23 12.80 -1.30 27.93
N THR A 24 13.65 -0.94 26.98
CA THR A 24 14.39 0.32 27.01
C THR A 24 13.46 1.54 26.88
N ALA A 25 12.44 1.46 26.03
CA ALA A 25 11.42 2.49 25.91
C ALA A 25 10.63 2.68 27.22
N LEU A 26 10.20 1.57 27.83
CA LEU A 26 9.48 1.59 29.11
C LEU A 26 10.33 2.19 30.25
N LYS A 27 11.63 1.90 30.31
CA LYS A 27 12.53 2.52 31.28
C LYS A 27 12.55 4.04 31.15
N LYS A 28 12.46 4.60 29.94
CA LYS A 28 12.39 6.07 29.73
C LYS A 28 11.10 6.69 30.28
N LEU A 29 10.04 5.92 30.42
CA LEU A 29 8.78 6.39 31.04
C LEU A 29 8.81 6.39 32.57
N GLY A 30 9.83 5.77 33.18
CA GLY A 30 9.97 5.70 34.64
C GLY A 30 8.76 5.02 35.30
N SER A 31 8.18 5.66 36.32
CA SER A 31 7.03 5.13 37.06
C SER A 31 5.78 4.96 36.19
N ALA A 32 5.65 5.71 35.10
CA ALA A 32 4.50 5.61 34.19
C ALA A 32 4.49 4.30 33.40
N SER A 33 5.61 3.58 33.30
CA SER A 33 5.69 2.27 32.66
C SER A 33 4.74 1.22 33.24
N LYS A 34 4.35 1.36 34.53
CA LYS A 34 3.39 0.48 35.21
C LYS A 34 1.98 0.55 34.60
N HIS A 35 1.68 1.64 33.91
CA HIS A 35 0.41 1.89 33.24
C HIS A 35 0.42 1.48 31.77
N ALA A 36 1.52 0.91 31.25
CA ALA A 36 1.61 0.45 29.86
C ALA A 36 0.75 -0.81 29.65
N ILE A 37 -0.22 -0.72 28.73
CA ILE A 37 -1.11 -1.82 28.36
C ILE A 37 -0.77 -2.42 26.99
N ASP A 38 -0.06 -1.64 26.14
CA ASP A 38 0.39 -2.09 24.83
C ASP A 38 1.67 -1.37 24.42
N CYS A 39 2.58 -2.09 23.75
CA CYS A 39 3.84 -1.56 23.25
C CYS A 39 4.17 -2.14 21.88
N GLU A 40 4.50 -1.29 20.93
CA GLU A 40 4.82 -1.70 19.57
C GLU A 40 5.96 -0.83 19.01
N ILE A 41 6.92 -1.42 18.30
CA ILE A 41 7.92 -0.63 17.58
C ILE A 41 7.23 0.13 16.45
N HIS A 42 7.27 1.46 16.52
CA HIS A 42 6.70 2.33 15.50
C HIS A 42 7.63 2.47 14.30
N LYS A 43 8.92 2.68 14.55
CA LYS A 43 9.92 2.91 13.50
C LYS A 43 11.30 2.50 13.95
N SER A 44 12.05 1.88 13.03
CA SER A 44 13.47 1.56 13.21
C SER A 44 14.29 2.13 12.06
N SER A 45 15.40 2.77 12.39
CA SER A 45 16.33 3.35 11.41
C SER A 45 17.75 2.96 11.80
N LEU A 46 18.56 2.55 10.82
CA LEU A 46 19.98 2.31 11.04
C LEU A 46 20.72 3.63 11.12
N ASP A 47 21.46 3.85 12.21
CA ASP A 47 22.42 4.93 12.32
C ASP A 47 23.82 4.38 12.05
N ALA A 48 24.37 4.71 10.89
CA ALA A 48 25.70 4.33 10.44
C ALA A 48 26.62 5.54 10.18
N ARG A 49 26.29 6.72 10.75
CA ARG A 49 27.07 7.95 10.56
C ARG A 49 28.48 7.84 11.12
N LYS A 50 28.67 7.02 12.15
CA LYS A 50 29.99 6.73 12.72
C LYS A 50 30.35 5.27 12.45
N ARG A 51 31.46 5.03 11.76
CA ARG A 51 31.90 3.69 11.35
C ARG A 51 32.06 2.71 12.52
N ASN A 52 32.45 3.21 13.69
CA ASN A 52 32.71 2.39 14.90
C ASN A 52 31.51 2.35 15.86
N ASP A 53 30.37 2.95 15.47
CA ASP A 53 29.17 3.04 16.32
C ASP A 53 27.94 2.91 15.43
N ILE A 54 27.81 1.73 14.82
CA ILE A 54 26.66 1.40 13.98
C ILE A 54 25.60 0.75 14.87
N HIS A 55 24.41 1.37 14.96
CA HIS A 55 23.34 0.92 15.82
C HIS A 55 21.98 1.26 15.22
N PHE A 56 20.91 0.64 15.75
CA PHE A 56 19.55 1.04 15.43
C PHE A 56 19.08 2.16 16.36
N VAL A 57 18.28 3.05 15.80
CA VAL A 57 17.51 4.06 16.55
C VAL A 57 16.03 3.78 16.28
N HIS A 58 15.29 3.56 17.36
CA HIS A 58 13.88 3.23 17.30
C HIS A 58 13.02 4.35 17.88
N SER A 59 11.75 4.35 17.46
CA SER A 59 10.65 4.96 18.19
C SER A 59 9.62 3.88 18.50
N VAL A 60 9.05 3.94 19.71
CA VAL A 60 8.14 2.92 20.22
C VAL A 60 6.82 3.57 20.57
N PHE A 61 5.71 3.01 20.07
CA PHE A 61 4.38 3.33 20.57
C PHE A 61 4.19 2.67 21.93
N VAL A 62 3.73 3.43 22.88
CA VAL A 62 3.31 2.93 24.18
C VAL A 62 1.90 3.46 24.47
N THR A 63 0.96 2.58 24.68
CA THR A 63 -0.40 2.90 25.09
C THR A 63 -0.50 2.72 26.58
N LEU A 64 -0.96 3.74 27.29
CA LEU A 64 -1.20 3.66 28.74
C LEU A 64 -2.69 3.43 29.02
N ASP A 65 -3.00 2.97 30.22
CA ASP A 65 -4.37 2.76 30.71
C ASP A 65 -5.12 4.07 31.00
N SER A 66 -4.43 5.23 30.92
CA SER A 66 -4.98 6.55 31.18
C SER A 66 -4.53 7.59 30.14
N ALA A 67 -5.50 8.09 29.36
CA ALA A 67 -5.27 9.15 28.39
C ALA A 67 -4.80 10.48 29.02
N ASP A 68 -5.24 10.78 30.24
CA ASP A 68 -4.80 11.98 30.97
C ASP A 68 -3.32 11.86 31.38
N LEU A 69 -2.86 10.66 31.74
CA LEU A 69 -1.45 10.40 32.03
C LEU A 69 -0.59 10.56 30.78
N GLU A 70 -1.03 10.04 29.64
CA GLU A 70 -0.37 10.17 28.35
C GLU A 70 -0.15 11.64 27.99
N LYS A 71 -1.20 12.45 28.11
CA LYS A 71 -1.16 13.88 27.81
C LYS A 71 -0.19 14.64 28.74
N LYS A 72 -0.29 14.40 30.04
CA LYS A 72 0.59 15.03 31.04
C LYS A 72 2.06 14.66 30.85
N LEU A 73 2.36 13.44 30.42
CA LEU A 73 3.73 13.00 30.13
C LEU A 73 4.31 13.72 28.92
N CYS A 74 3.52 13.87 27.84
CA CYS A 74 3.95 14.57 26.64
C CYS A 74 4.14 16.08 26.85
N GLU A 75 3.36 16.69 27.74
CA GLU A 75 3.55 18.10 28.12
C GLU A 75 4.86 18.34 28.90
N LYS A 76 5.29 17.36 29.68
CA LYS A 76 6.50 17.46 30.54
C LYS A 76 7.79 17.01 29.86
N ASN A 77 7.70 16.24 28.79
CA ASN A 77 8.85 15.59 28.17
C ASN A 77 8.82 15.69 26.64
N THR A 78 9.70 16.53 26.09
CA THR A 78 9.81 16.77 24.63
C THR A 78 10.30 15.56 23.83
N SER A 79 10.85 14.53 24.48
CA SER A 79 11.21 13.26 23.85
C SER A 79 10.01 12.34 23.59
N LEU A 80 8.87 12.68 24.19
CA LEU A 80 7.60 12.01 23.98
C LEU A 80 6.73 12.81 23.02
N THR A 81 5.96 12.13 22.22
CA THR A 81 5.00 12.77 21.32
C THR A 81 3.67 12.05 21.44
N TYR A 82 2.64 12.82 21.70
CA TYR A 82 1.27 12.34 21.66
C TYR A 82 0.84 12.18 20.20
N VAL A 83 0.27 11.03 19.86
CA VAL A 83 -0.12 10.74 18.47
C VAL A 83 -1.53 10.21 18.44
N GLU A 84 -2.37 10.89 17.70
CA GLU A 84 -3.65 10.34 17.29
C GLU A 84 -3.38 9.23 16.26
N ARG A 85 -3.64 7.98 16.63
CA ARG A 85 -3.60 6.86 15.68
C ARG A 85 -4.78 7.03 14.74
N SER A 86 -4.56 7.70 13.63
CA SER A 86 -5.54 7.72 12.56
C SER A 86 -5.57 6.34 11.90
N VAL A 87 -6.43 5.46 12.39
CA VAL A 87 -6.77 4.24 11.66
C VAL A 87 -7.65 4.68 10.50
N TYR A 88 -7.14 4.53 9.28
CA TYR A 88 -7.97 4.75 8.10
C TYR A 88 -9.15 3.79 8.14
N LYS A 89 -10.35 4.36 8.17
CA LYS A 89 -11.58 3.61 7.98
C LYS A 89 -12.14 4.00 6.62
N PRO A 90 -12.33 3.06 5.71
CA PRO A 90 -12.99 3.35 4.44
C PRO A 90 -14.33 4.03 4.69
N VAL A 91 -14.58 5.11 3.99
CA VAL A 91 -15.92 5.73 4.02
C VAL A 91 -16.85 4.78 3.25
N ILE A 92 -17.80 4.21 3.97
CA ILE A 92 -18.83 3.37 3.35
C ILE A 92 -19.93 4.30 2.88
N SER A 93 -20.13 4.37 1.56
CA SER A 93 -21.26 5.11 1.00
C SER A 93 -22.56 4.35 1.27
N THR A 94 -23.60 5.08 1.66
CA THR A 94 -24.97 4.55 1.73
C THR A 94 -25.62 4.48 0.35
N GLU A 95 -25.09 5.21 -0.63
CA GLU A 95 -25.54 5.16 -2.02
C GLU A 95 -24.84 4.05 -2.76
N LYS A 96 -25.62 3.11 -3.28
CA LYS A 96 -25.11 2.06 -4.16
C LYS A 96 -24.97 2.62 -5.58
N ALA A 97 -23.80 2.46 -6.18
CA ALA A 97 -23.65 2.73 -7.61
C ALA A 97 -24.50 1.72 -8.40
N GLU A 98 -25.48 2.24 -9.15
CA GLU A 98 -26.26 1.42 -10.08
C GLU A 98 -25.42 1.21 -11.36
N GLY A 99 -25.06 -0.04 -11.65
CA GLY A 99 -24.33 -0.42 -12.85
C GLY A 99 -22.87 -0.79 -12.63
N LYS A 100 -22.13 -0.87 -13.74
CA LYS A 100 -20.75 -1.37 -13.73
C LYS A 100 -19.77 -0.29 -13.28
N VAL A 101 -18.92 -0.63 -12.31
CA VAL A 101 -17.75 0.16 -11.94
C VAL A 101 -16.53 -0.47 -12.59
N VAL A 102 -15.83 0.31 -13.43
CA VAL A 102 -14.66 -0.17 -14.16
C VAL A 102 -13.40 0.54 -13.67
N ILE A 103 -12.31 -0.21 -13.60
CA ILE A 103 -10.98 0.30 -13.26
C ILE A 103 -10.06 -0.02 -14.43
N ALA A 104 -9.43 0.98 -15.01
CA ALA A 104 -8.44 0.81 -16.07
C ALA A 104 -7.02 0.82 -15.49
N GLY A 105 -6.35 -0.33 -15.57
CA GLY A 105 -5.03 -0.61 -15.03
C GLY A 105 -5.05 -1.41 -13.73
N PHE A 106 -4.16 -2.40 -13.63
CA PHE A 106 -3.96 -3.24 -12.43
C PHE A 106 -2.56 -3.08 -11.84
N GLY A 107 -2.05 -1.84 -11.89
CA GLY A 107 -0.93 -1.38 -11.08
C GLY A 107 -1.37 -1.10 -9.64
N PRO A 108 -0.49 -0.56 -8.77
CA PRO A 108 -0.81 -0.35 -7.36
C PRO A 108 -2.11 0.42 -7.12
N ALA A 109 -2.36 1.50 -7.88
CA ALA A 109 -3.57 2.30 -7.72
C ALA A 109 -4.84 1.51 -8.06
N GLY A 110 -4.86 0.81 -9.20
CA GLY A 110 -6.01 0.01 -9.62
C GLY A 110 -6.24 -1.20 -8.73
N MET A 111 -5.18 -1.84 -8.28
CA MET A 111 -5.23 -2.98 -7.36
C MET A 111 -5.87 -2.60 -6.02
N PHE A 112 -5.44 -1.50 -5.39
CA PHE A 112 -6.02 -1.04 -4.13
C PHE A 112 -7.44 -0.48 -4.30
N ALA A 113 -7.73 0.21 -5.42
CA ALA A 113 -9.09 0.63 -5.74
C ALA A 113 -10.03 -0.57 -5.90
N GLY A 114 -9.59 -1.59 -6.63
CA GLY A 114 -10.34 -2.84 -6.83
C GLY A 114 -10.60 -3.59 -5.53
N LEU A 115 -9.57 -3.72 -4.68
CA LEU A 115 -9.70 -4.37 -3.38
C LEU A 115 -10.68 -3.61 -2.47
N ALA A 116 -10.53 -2.29 -2.35
CA ALA A 116 -11.39 -1.47 -1.52
C ALA A 116 -12.86 -1.52 -1.95
N LEU A 117 -13.12 -1.47 -3.26
CA LEU A 117 -14.47 -1.60 -3.80
C LEU A 117 -15.06 -3.00 -3.57
N ALA A 118 -14.28 -4.04 -3.82
CA ALA A 118 -14.72 -5.42 -3.63
C ALA A 118 -15.06 -5.71 -2.15
N GLU A 119 -14.25 -5.24 -1.21
CA GLU A 119 -14.49 -5.38 0.23
C GLU A 119 -15.73 -4.61 0.71
N GLN A 120 -16.15 -3.58 -0.02
CA GLN A 120 -17.40 -2.86 0.24
C GLN A 120 -18.63 -3.46 -0.49
N GLY A 121 -18.48 -4.61 -1.12
CA GLY A 121 -19.57 -5.35 -1.79
C GLY A 121 -19.86 -4.88 -3.22
N TYR A 122 -19.03 -4.01 -3.81
CA TYR A 122 -19.05 -3.74 -5.23
C TYR A 122 -18.42 -4.90 -6.00
N ARG A 123 -18.75 -5.01 -7.27
CA ARG A 123 -18.16 -6.00 -8.18
C ARG A 123 -17.37 -5.28 -9.27
N PRO A 124 -16.19 -4.73 -8.95
CA PRO A 124 -15.41 -3.97 -9.90
C PRO A 124 -14.94 -4.85 -11.05
N ILE A 125 -14.91 -4.27 -12.26
CA ILE A 125 -14.29 -4.86 -13.44
C ILE A 125 -12.97 -4.13 -13.65
N ILE A 126 -11.87 -4.86 -13.59
CA ILE A 126 -10.53 -4.30 -13.75
C ILE A 126 -10.02 -4.72 -15.12
N LEU A 127 -9.60 -3.74 -15.93
CA LEU A 127 -9.00 -3.92 -17.24
C LEU A 127 -7.49 -3.73 -17.11
N GLU A 128 -6.71 -4.74 -17.47
CA GLU A 128 -5.26 -4.66 -17.51
C GLU A 128 -4.78 -4.93 -18.95
N ARG A 129 -4.02 -3.97 -19.50
CA ARG A 129 -3.45 -4.08 -20.84
C ARG A 129 -2.57 -5.30 -20.99
N GLY A 130 -1.70 -5.53 -20.03
CA GLY A 130 -0.77 -6.65 -20.04
C GLY A 130 -1.39 -7.92 -19.46
N SER A 131 -0.56 -8.94 -19.40
CA SER A 131 -0.98 -10.28 -18.98
C SER A 131 -0.93 -10.47 -17.47
N SER A 132 -1.51 -11.60 -17.03
CA SER A 132 -1.39 -12.08 -15.65
C SER A 132 0.06 -12.31 -15.23
N MET A 133 0.33 -12.38 -13.93
CA MET A 133 1.67 -12.51 -13.37
C MET A 133 2.46 -13.66 -13.98
N GLU A 134 1.79 -14.79 -14.21
CA GLU A 134 2.39 -16.00 -14.76
C GLU A 134 2.91 -15.76 -16.19
N LYS A 135 2.04 -15.24 -17.07
CA LYS A 135 2.38 -14.92 -18.46
C LYS A 135 3.37 -13.76 -18.56
N ARG A 136 3.17 -12.73 -17.73
CA ARG A 136 4.04 -11.55 -17.68
C ARG A 136 5.47 -11.93 -17.31
N THR A 137 5.66 -12.83 -16.35
CA THR A 137 6.97 -13.32 -15.98
C THR A 137 7.69 -13.98 -17.16
N ALA A 138 6.98 -14.79 -17.94
CA ALA A 138 7.51 -15.42 -19.14
C ALA A 138 7.87 -14.39 -20.24
N SER A 139 7.01 -13.37 -20.46
CA SER A 139 7.29 -12.30 -21.45
C SER A 139 8.51 -11.48 -21.06
N VAL A 140 8.67 -11.14 -19.78
CA VAL A 140 9.84 -10.40 -19.30
C VAL A 140 11.12 -11.23 -19.41
N GLN A 141 11.08 -12.51 -19.07
CA GLN A 141 12.22 -13.42 -19.23
C GLN A 141 12.59 -13.57 -20.71
N LYS A 142 11.61 -13.73 -21.61
CA LYS A 142 11.85 -13.77 -23.05
C LYS A 142 12.58 -12.52 -23.52
N PHE A 143 12.09 -11.33 -23.11
CA PHE A 143 12.74 -10.06 -23.46
C PHE A 143 14.18 -9.99 -23.00
N TRP A 144 14.48 -10.40 -21.77
CA TRP A 144 15.86 -10.40 -21.26
C TRP A 144 16.79 -11.36 -22.01
N LEU A 145 16.26 -12.48 -22.52
CA LEU A 145 17.05 -13.48 -23.25
C LEU A 145 17.21 -13.12 -24.73
N THR A 146 16.20 -12.56 -25.36
CA THR A 146 16.15 -12.38 -26.82
C THR A 146 16.21 -10.93 -27.28
N GLY A 147 15.95 -9.96 -26.40
CA GLY A 147 15.75 -8.54 -26.75
C GLY A 147 14.39 -8.23 -27.41
N GLU A 148 13.52 -9.22 -27.59
CA GLU A 148 12.20 -9.05 -28.22
C GLU A 148 11.18 -8.48 -27.23
N LEU A 149 10.84 -7.21 -27.40
CA LEU A 149 9.93 -6.48 -26.50
C LEU A 149 8.47 -6.70 -26.90
N ASP A 150 7.66 -7.17 -25.95
CA ASP A 150 6.21 -7.06 -26.03
C ASP A 150 5.77 -5.69 -25.51
N THR A 151 5.18 -4.85 -26.37
CA THR A 151 4.77 -3.49 -26.03
C THR A 151 3.58 -3.43 -25.06
N ASN A 152 2.81 -4.50 -24.93
CA ASN A 152 1.66 -4.59 -24.02
C ASN A 152 1.98 -5.30 -22.71
N CYS A 153 2.98 -6.19 -22.71
CA CYS A 153 3.32 -7.01 -21.53
C CYS A 153 4.82 -7.05 -21.30
N ASN A 154 5.33 -6.26 -20.36
CA ASN A 154 6.76 -6.09 -20.10
C ASN A 154 7.03 -5.66 -18.65
N VAL A 155 8.22 -5.11 -18.36
CA VAL A 155 8.57 -4.64 -17.01
C VAL A 155 7.72 -3.44 -16.52
N GLN A 156 7.01 -2.74 -17.40
CA GLN A 156 6.15 -1.60 -17.04
C GLN A 156 4.68 -1.98 -17.00
N PHE A 157 4.23 -2.81 -17.95
CA PHE A 157 2.82 -3.16 -18.14
C PHE A 157 2.54 -4.61 -17.77
N GLY A 158 1.37 -4.84 -17.20
CA GLY A 158 0.88 -6.12 -16.73
C GLY A 158 0.54 -6.10 -15.24
N GLU A 159 0.06 -7.22 -14.76
CA GLU A 159 -0.39 -7.39 -13.37
C GLU A 159 0.59 -6.84 -12.34
N GLY A 160 0.09 -5.95 -11.47
CA GLY A 160 0.87 -5.33 -10.39
C GLY A 160 1.70 -4.11 -10.80
N GLY A 161 1.75 -3.76 -12.11
CA GLY A 161 2.49 -2.61 -12.63
C GLY A 161 4.01 -2.76 -12.55
N ALA A 162 4.75 -1.66 -12.76
CA ALA A 162 6.21 -1.66 -12.85
C ALA A 162 6.93 -2.13 -11.56
N GLY A 163 6.30 -1.97 -10.40
CA GLY A 163 6.87 -2.35 -9.11
C GLY A 163 7.20 -3.83 -8.97
N THR A 164 6.45 -4.71 -9.65
CA THR A 164 6.61 -6.17 -9.54
C THR A 164 7.89 -6.73 -10.17
N PHE A 165 8.58 -5.94 -10.98
CA PHE A 165 9.87 -6.30 -11.58
C PHE A 165 10.99 -5.33 -11.18
N SER A 166 10.78 -4.56 -10.12
CA SER A 166 11.79 -3.74 -9.47
C SER A 166 12.48 -4.50 -8.33
N ASP A 167 13.33 -3.81 -7.57
CA ASP A 167 14.01 -4.40 -6.41
C ASP A 167 13.13 -4.58 -5.16
N GLY A 168 11.81 -4.32 -5.26
CA GLY A 168 10.86 -4.54 -4.16
C GLY A 168 10.93 -3.52 -3.02
N LYS A 169 11.62 -2.40 -3.23
CA LYS A 169 11.63 -1.30 -2.27
C LYS A 169 10.31 -0.55 -2.28
N LEU A 170 9.79 -0.31 -1.09
CA LEU A 170 8.60 0.53 -0.89
C LEU A 170 9.05 1.93 -0.43
N THR A 171 8.90 2.91 -1.31
CA THR A 171 9.23 4.29 -1.00
C THR A 171 8.07 5.22 -1.29
N THR A 172 7.85 6.19 -0.41
CA THR A 172 6.89 7.27 -0.63
C THR A 172 7.49 8.59 -0.23
N ARG A 173 7.09 9.67 -0.90
CA ARG A 173 7.49 11.04 -0.57
C ARG A 173 6.41 11.80 0.19
N ILE A 174 5.24 11.19 0.37
CA ILE A 174 4.11 11.78 1.10
C ILE A 174 4.05 11.24 2.53
N LYS A 175 3.51 12.06 3.42
CA LYS A 175 3.23 11.71 4.82
C LYS A 175 1.71 11.66 5.00
N ASP A 176 1.10 10.62 4.49
CA ASP A 176 -0.34 10.42 4.55
C ASP A 176 -0.65 9.16 5.39
N PRO A 177 -1.66 9.19 6.26
CA PRO A 177 -2.10 8.00 7.00
C PRO A 177 -2.42 6.80 6.11
N LEU A 178 -2.85 7.02 4.87
CA LEU A 178 -3.07 5.97 3.87
C LEU A 178 -1.82 5.17 3.54
N CYS A 179 -0.62 5.75 3.69
CA CYS A 179 0.62 5.00 3.51
C CYS A 179 0.70 3.82 4.49
N ARG A 180 0.31 4.03 5.74
CA ARG A 180 0.27 2.97 6.75
C ARG A 180 -0.76 1.92 6.39
N TYR A 181 -1.97 2.33 5.97
CA TYR A 181 -3.00 1.41 5.50
C TYR A 181 -2.50 0.51 4.37
N VAL A 182 -1.82 1.07 3.36
CA VAL A 182 -1.26 0.27 2.25
C VAL A 182 -0.26 -0.76 2.75
N LEU A 183 0.64 -0.40 3.68
CA LEU A 183 1.61 -1.33 4.26
C LEU A 183 0.92 -2.44 5.08
N GLU A 184 -0.09 -2.09 5.86
CA GLU A 184 -0.88 -3.07 6.62
C GLU A 184 -1.59 -4.06 5.68
N ARG A 185 -2.17 -3.57 4.59
CA ARG A 185 -2.77 -4.44 3.57
C ARG A 185 -1.74 -5.37 2.92
N PHE A 186 -0.53 -4.90 2.64
CA PHE A 186 0.52 -5.79 2.14
C PHE A 186 0.86 -6.89 3.16
N VAL A 187 0.89 -6.58 4.45
CA VAL A 187 1.10 -7.59 5.51
C VAL A 187 -0.03 -8.59 5.55
N ASP A 188 -1.29 -8.15 5.44
CA ASP A 188 -2.47 -9.04 5.40
C ASP A 188 -2.40 -10.04 4.24
N PHE A 189 -1.74 -9.66 3.13
CA PHE A 189 -1.54 -10.51 1.96
C PHE A 189 -0.16 -11.19 1.89
N GLY A 190 0.59 -11.22 3.01
CA GLY A 190 1.79 -12.03 3.15
C GLY A 190 3.12 -11.28 3.13
N ALA A 191 3.12 -9.95 3.17
CA ALA A 191 4.36 -9.20 3.37
C ALA A 191 4.92 -9.40 4.78
N PRO A 192 6.25 -9.33 4.96
CA PRO A 192 6.85 -9.37 6.28
C PRO A 192 6.38 -8.21 7.17
N LYS A 193 6.06 -8.49 8.43
CA LYS A 193 5.59 -7.46 9.38
C LYS A 193 6.58 -6.30 9.57
N GLU A 194 7.87 -6.56 9.37
CA GLU A 194 8.92 -5.56 9.49
C GLU A 194 8.76 -4.37 8.55
N ILE A 195 8.00 -4.51 7.45
CA ILE A 195 7.72 -3.37 6.55
C ILE A 195 6.95 -2.24 7.26
N LEU A 196 6.22 -2.56 8.33
CA LEU A 196 5.47 -1.59 9.11
C LEU A 196 6.35 -0.69 9.98
N THR A 197 7.55 -1.14 10.31
CA THR A 197 8.46 -0.48 11.26
C THR A 197 9.75 0.02 10.65
N LYS A 198 10.25 -0.63 9.58
CA LYS A 198 11.49 -0.23 8.91
C LYS A 198 11.34 1.11 8.18
N ALA A 199 12.35 1.97 8.31
CA ALA A 199 12.38 3.29 7.65
C ALA A 199 12.44 3.21 6.12
N LYS A 200 13.01 2.12 5.59
CA LYS A 200 13.08 1.81 4.15
C LYS A 200 12.60 0.38 3.96
N PRO A 201 11.28 0.17 3.91
CA PRO A 201 10.72 -1.16 3.80
C PRO A 201 11.05 -1.78 2.45
N HIS A 202 11.33 -3.08 2.49
CA HIS A 202 11.65 -3.89 1.32
C HIS A 202 10.89 -5.22 1.40
N ILE A 203 10.08 -5.52 0.41
CA ILE A 203 9.29 -6.76 0.36
C ILE A 203 10.06 -7.87 -0.34
N GLY A 204 10.85 -7.53 -1.34
CA GLY A 204 11.44 -8.48 -2.28
C GLY A 204 10.52 -8.77 -3.46
N THR A 205 11.10 -8.99 -4.62
CA THR A 205 10.38 -9.11 -5.89
C THR A 205 9.45 -10.32 -5.91
N ASP A 206 9.90 -11.47 -5.44
CA ASP A 206 9.11 -12.71 -5.46
C ASP A 206 7.93 -12.63 -4.49
N ASN A 207 8.16 -12.10 -3.29
CA ASN A 207 7.08 -11.87 -2.33
C ASN A 207 6.05 -10.89 -2.87
N LEU A 208 6.47 -9.82 -3.52
CA LEU A 208 5.56 -8.83 -4.09
C LEU A 208 4.66 -9.45 -5.17
N ARG A 209 5.19 -10.32 -6.01
CA ARG A 209 4.40 -11.07 -7.01
C ARG A 209 3.33 -11.94 -6.36
N ASN A 210 3.69 -12.66 -5.29
CA ASN A 210 2.76 -13.49 -4.53
C ASN A 210 1.64 -12.65 -3.89
N ILE A 211 2.00 -11.51 -3.30
CA ILE A 211 1.05 -10.58 -2.69
C ILE A 211 0.07 -10.02 -3.72
N VAL A 212 0.57 -9.56 -4.87
CA VAL A 212 -0.26 -9.05 -5.97
C VAL A 212 -1.26 -10.12 -6.44
N THR A 213 -0.79 -11.35 -6.64
CA THR A 213 -1.63 -12.48 -7.02
C THR A 213 -2.68 -12.81 -5.95
N ALA A 214 -2.31 -12.73 -4.66
CA ALA A 214 -3.24 -12.95 -3.56
C ALA A 214 -4.33 -11.86 -3.50
N ILE A 215 -3.98 -10.60 -3.73
CA ILE A 215 -4.95 -9.51 -3.81
C ILE A 215 -5.90 -9.71 -5.00
N ARG A 216 -5.40 -10.08 -6.17
CA ARG A 216 -6.25 -10.43 -7.32
C ARG A 216 -7.27 -11.50 -6.97
N LYS A 217 -6.81 -12.61 -6.39
CA LYS A 217 -7.67 -13.70 -5.97
C LYS A 217 -8.76 -13.22 -5.01
N ARG A 218 -8.38 -12.39 -4.04
CA ARG A 218 -9.33 -11.83 -3.08
C ARG A 218 -10.41 -10.97 -3.74
N ILE A 219 -10.04 -10.12 -4.69
CA ILE A 219 -10.98 -9.32 -5.47
C ILE A 219 -11.98 -10.23 -6.21
N MET A 220 -11.48 -11.30 -6.84
CA MET A 220 -12.32 -12.26 -7.58
C MET A 220 -13.23 -13.08 -6.65
N GLU A 221 -12.75 -13.52 -5.49
CA GLU A 221 -13.56 -14.19 -4.46
C GLU A 221 -14.73 -13.32 -3.98
N LEU A 222 -14.52 -12.01 -3.92
CA LEU A 222 -15.54 -11.03 -3.54
C LEU A 222 -16.48 -10.66 -4.71
N GLY A 223 -16.32 -11.30 -5.87
CA GLY A 223 -17.18 -11.13 -7.05
C GLY A 223 -16.71 -10.07 -8.04
N GLY A 224 -15.50 -9.51 -7.87
CA GLY A 224 -14.86 -8.67 -8.88
C GLY A 224 -14.34 -9.50 -10.06
N GLU A 225 -14.03 -8.83 -11.17
CA GLU A 225 -13.52 -9.42 -12.40
C GLU A 225 -12.20 -8.74 -12.78
N VAL A 226 -11.19 -9.51 -13.19
CA VAL A 226 -9.94 -8.98 -13.75
C VAL A 226 -9.76 -9.51 -15.16
N ARG A 227 -9.73 -8.60 -16.13
CA ARG A 227 -9.55 -8.90 -17.56
C ARG A 227 -8.14 -8.50 -17.96
N PHE A 228 -7.30 -9.48 -18.17
CA PHE A 228 -5.96 -9.30 -18.71
C PHE A 228 -5.97 -9.21 -20.23
N ASP A 229 -4.85 -8.78 -20.80
CA ASP A 229 -4.67 -8.59 -22.23
C ASP A 229 -5.78 -7.70 -22.84
N THR A 230 -6.29 -6.75 -22.03
CA THR A 230 -7.47 -5.93 -22.34
C THR A 230 -7.17 -4.46 -22.00
N ALA A 231 -6.91 -3.67 -23.01
CA ALA A 231 -6.67 -2.22 -22.87
C ALA A 231 -7.98 -1.44 -22.96
N LEU A 232 -8.13 -0.42 -22.10
CA LEU A 232 -9.10 0.66 -22.34
C LEU A 232 -8.63 1.45 -23.56
N THR A 233 -9.44 1.53 -24.61
CA THR A 233 -9.08 2.21 -25.87
C THR A 233 -9.83 3.50 -26.11
N ASP A 234 -11.05 3.60 -25.58
CA ASP A 234 -11.87 4.81 -25.74
C ASP A 234 -12.92 4.91 -24.63
N LEU A 235 -13.51 6.11 -24.48
CA LEU A 235 -14.62 6.36 -23.57
C LEU A 235 -15.55 7.45 -24.12
N ALA A 236 -16.84 7.33 -23.85
CA ALA A 236 -17.82 8.35 -24.19
C ALA A 236 -18.37 9.01 -22.92
N ILE A 237 -18.36 10.34 -22.94
CA ILE A 237 -18.90 11.19 -21.87
C ILE A 237 -20.12 11.95 -22.40
N ALA A 238 -21.19 11.94 -21.62
CA ALA A 238 -22.35 12.79 -21.88
C ALA A 238 -22.83 13.40 -20.56
N ASN A 239 -23.16 14.70 -20.58
CA ASN A 239 -23.62 15.45 -19.41
C ASN A 239 -22.63 15.36 -18.21
N GLY A 240 -21.31 15.43 -18.48
CA GLY A 240 -20.27 15.36 -17.47
C GLY A 240 -20.10 13.98 -16.80
N LYS A 241 -20.71 12.92 -17.32
CA LYS A 241 -20.64 11.56 -16.79
C LYS A 241 -20.16 10.58 -17.87
N VAL A 242 -19.31 9.64 -17.50
CA VAL A 242 -18.95 8.52 -18.35
C VAL A 242 -20.19 7.66 -18.61
N GLN A 243 -20.40 7.30 -19.87
CA GLN A 243 -21.55 6.49 -20.31
C GLN A 243 -21.12 5.10 -20.77
N THR A 244 -20.10 5.09 -21.62
CA THR A 244 -19.56 3.85 -22.20
C THR A 244 -18.05 3.89 -22.22
N ILE A 245 -17.48 2.71 -22.23
CA ILE A 245 -16.05 2.49 -22.49
C ILE A 245 -15.88 1.51 -23.64
N SER A 246 -14.76 1.61 -24.34
CA SER A 246 -14.29 0.62 -25.31
C SER A 246 -13.09 -0.12 -24.74
N ALA A 247 -13.15 -1.44 -24.72
CA ALA A 247 -12.08 -2.29 -24.21
C ALA A 247 -11.97 -3.57 -25.06
N GLY A 248 -10.84 -3.74 -25.72
CA GLY A 248 -10.74 -4.73 -26.80
C GLY A 248 -11.79 -4.45 -27.89
N ASP A 249 -12.50 -5.47 -28.30
CA ASP A 249 -13.57 -5.37 -29.32
C ASP A 249 -14.96 -5.08 -28.73
N LYS A 250 -15.03 -4.71 -27.45
CA LYS A 250 -16.31 -4.54 -26.74
C LYS A 250 -16.54 -3.11 -26.31
N ASN A 251 -17.78 -2.65 -26.50
CA ASN A 251 -18.29 -1.43 -25.89
C ASN A 251 -19.22 -1.79 -24.74
N GLU A 252 -18.95 -1.21 -23.57
CA GLU A 252 -19.72 -1.50 -22.36
C GLU A 252 -20.26 -0.22 -21.72
N LYS A 253 -21.53 -0.27 -21.31
CA LYS A 253 -22.11 0.79 -20.47
C LYS A 253 -21.52 0.71 -19.06
N VAL A 254 -21.12 1.85 -18.52
CA VAL A 254 -20.53 1.95 -17.18
C VAL A 254 -21.16 3.09 -16.39
N SER A 255 -21.21 2.95 -15.07
CA SER A 255 -21.67 3.99 -14.16
C SER A 255 -20.52 4.80 -13.58
N ALA A 256 -19.33 4.21 -13.48
CA ALA A 256 -18.12 4.88 -13.01
C ALA A 256 -16.88 4.26 -13.64
N LEU A 257 -15.87 5.10 -13.87
CA LEU A 257 -14.56 4.69 -14.38
C LEU A 257 -13.46 5.30 -13.52
N ILE A 258 -12.55 4.44 -13.05
CA ILE A 258 -11.32 4.84 -12.35
C ILE A 258 -10.16 4.63 -13.32
N LEU A 259 -9.44 5.71 -13.64
CA LEU A 259 -8.25 5.66 -14.49
C LEU A 259 -7.00 5.45 -13.60
N ALA A 260 -6.42 4.27 -13.66
CA ALA A 260 -5.23 3.86 -12.92
C ALA A 260 -4.10 3.37 -13.86
N ILE A 261 -4.00 3.96 -15.04
CA ILE A 261 -3.17 3.53 -16.17
C ILE A 261 -1.68 3.83 -16.03
N GLY A 262 -1.28 4.54 -14.98
CA GLY A 262 0.10 4.93 -14.72
C GLY A 262 0.59 6.12 -15.57
N PRO A 263 1.75 6.70 -15.25
CA PRO A 263 2.18 7.97 -15.84
C PRO A 263 2.54 7.87 -17.33
N VAL A 264 3.10 6.76 -17.78
CA VAL A 264 3.50 6.59 -19.19
C VAL A 264 2.30 6.47 -20.12
N SER A 265 1.29 5.73 -19.69
CA SER A 265 0.05 5.57 -20.46
C SER A 265 -0.77 6.86 -20.50
N TYR A 266 -0.70 7.66 -19.44
CA TYR A 266 -1.42 8.92 -19.34
C TYR A 266 -0.98 9.95 -20.37
N THR A 267 0.30 9.97 -20.75
CA THR A 267 0.83 10.89 -21.77
C THR A 267 0.33 10.60 -23.17
N HIS A 268 -0.23 9.43 -23.42
CA HIS A 268 -0.76 9.01 -24.72
C HIS A 268 -2.29 8.95 -24.78
N LEU A 269 -2.97 9.20 -23.66
CA LEU A 269 -4.42 9.23 -23.60
C LEU A 269 -4.91 10.67 -23.83
N THR A 270 -5.48 10.94 -24.97
CA THR A 270 -6.22 12.19 -25.20
C THR A 270 -7.59 12.07 -24.53
N LEU A 271 -7.72 12.63 -23.33
CA LEU A 271 -9.03 12.75 -22.70
C LEU A 271 -9.85 13.83 -23.43
N PRO A 272 -11.15 13.60 -23.66
CA PRO A 272 -12.01 14.65 -24.20
C PRO A 272 -11.98 15.84 -23.25
N THR A 273 -11.77 17.02 -23.80
CA THR A 273 -11.84 18.28 -23.02
C THR A 273 -13.28 18.46 -22.55
N ILE A 274 -13.47 18.62 -21.23
CA ILE A 274 -14.77 18.86 -20.61
C ILE A 274 -15.19 20.30 -20.87
#